data_8ee99b70792d3592d42861bd324554e7
#
_entry.id   8ee99b70792d3592d42861bd324554e7
#
_cell.length_a   1.000
_cell.length_b   1.000
_cell.length_c   1.000
_cell.angle_alpha   90.00
_cell.angle_beta   90.00
_cell.angle_gamma   90.00
#
_symmetry.space_group_name_H-M   'P 1'
#
loop_
_entity.id
_entity.type
_entity.pdbx_description
1 polymer ?
#
loop_
_entity_poly.entity_id
_entity_poly.type
_entity_poly.pdbx_seq_one_letter_code
_entity_poly.pdbx_strand_id
1 'polypeptide(L)'
;MRIKKGDTVLVISGDDRGKMGKVLKISKDKNRAVVEGVNFIKKHSRPTSRNPKGGILEKEGSIELSNLMIFCSKCSSPTKVSYKLLKSGTGDKMNKVRICRKCGEMI
;
A
#
# COMPACT_ATOMS: atom_id res chain seq x y z
N MET A 1 6.44 -10.30 1.80
CA MET A 1 5.25 -9.45 1.86
C MET A 1 4.84 -9.06 0.46
N ARG A 2 3.58 -9.20 0.14
CA ARG A 2 3.09 -9.03 -1.25
C ARG A 2 2.85 -7.57 -1.63
N ILE A 3 2.46 -6.73 -0.67
CA ILE A 3 2.27 -5.30 -0.87
C ILE A 3 3.58 -4.58 -0.62
N LYS A 4 3.93 -3.64 -1.49
CA LYS A 4 5.16 -2.85 -1.39
C LYS A 4 4.85 -1.36 -1.45
N LYS A 5 5.79 -0.55 -0.96
CA LYS A 5 5.73 0.91 -1.08
C LYS A 5 5.57 1.32 -2.55
N GLY A 6 4.65 2.23 -2.82
CA GLY A 6 4.34 2.69 -4.16
C GLY A 6 3.23 1.92 -4.87
N ASP A 7 2.79 0.80 -4.31
CA ASP A 7 1.69 0.03 -4.88
C ASP A 7 0.36 0.78 -4.72
N THR A 8 -0.52 0.65 -5.70
CA THR A 8 -1.90 1.09 -5.55
C THR A 8 -2.70 -0.03 -4.90
N VAL A 9 -3.42 0.31 -3.84
CA VAL A 9 -4.19 -0.65 -3.06
C VAL A 9 -5.62 -0.18 -2.87
N LEU A 10 -6.53 -1.14 -2.67
CA LEU A 10 -7.92 -0.90 -2.30
C LEU A 10 -8.13 -1.34 -0.86
N VAL A 11 -8.81 -0.50 -0.07
CA VAL A 11 -9.19 -0.86 1.29
C VAL A 11 -10.43 -1.76 1.22
N ILE A 12 -10.32 -2.97 1.75
CA ILE A 12 -11.38 -3.99 1.64
C ILE A 12 -12.21 -4.15 2.91
N SER A 13 -11.75 -3.59 4.03
CA SER A 13 -12.53 -3.62 5.27
C SER A 13 -12.17 -2.43 6.16
N GLY A 14 -13.05 -2.12 7.11
CA GLY A 14 -12.92 -0.99 8.01
C GLY A 14 -13.71 0.22 7.55
N ASP A 15 -13.50 1.35 8.22
CA ASP A 15 -14.25 2.59 7.97
C ASP A 15 -13.98 3.18 6.58
N ASP A 16 -12.80 2.93 6.02
CA ASP A 16 -12.39 3.45 4.73
C ASP A 16 -12.58 2.47 3.59
N ARG A 17 -13.35 1.41 3.80
CA ARG A 17 -13.62 0.40 2.77
C ARG A 17 -14.10 1.03 1.46
N GLY A 18 -13.49 0.61 0.38
CA GLY A 18 -13.80 1.12 -0.97
C GLY A 18 -12.89 2.25 -1.42
N LYS A 19 -12.07 2.81 -0.55
CA LYS A 19 -11.11 3.84 -0.93
C LYS A 19 -9.85 3.20 -1.51
N MET A 20 -9.25 3.90 -2.47
CA MET A 20 -8.00 3.50 -3.10
C MET A 20 -6.93 4.54 -2.87
N GLY A 21 -5.69 4.11 -2.84
CA GLY A 21 -4.57 5.02 -2.72
C GLY A 21 -3.25 4.31 -2.92
N LYS A 22 -2.18 5.10 -2.93
CA LYS A 22 -0.83 4.61 -3.08
C LYS A 22 -0.21 4.36 -1.71
N VAL A 23 0.50 3.26 -1.55
CA VAL A 23 1.20 2.94 -0.30
C VAL A 23 2.39 3.88 -0.12
N LEU A 24 2.36 4.66 0.94
CA LEU A 24 3.43 5.62 1.27
C LEU A 24 4.52 4.98 2.11
N LYS A 25 4.15 4.08 3.02
CA LYS A 25 5.07 3.48 3.97
C LYS A 25 4.55 2.12 4.42
N ILE A 26 5.46 1.18 4.64
CA ILE A 26 5.12 -0.15 5.16
C ILE A 26 5.95 -0.43 6.41
N SER A 27 5.28 -0.90 7.47
CA SER A 27 5.91 -1.44 8.65
C SER A 27 5.74 -2.95 8.65
N LYS A 28 6.80 -3.67 8.29
CA LYS A 28 6.77 -5.14 8.22
C LYS A 28 6.57 -5.77 9.58
N ASP A 29 7.18 -5.20 10.60
CA ASP A 29 7.11 -5.72 11.98
C ASP A 29 5.69 -5.66 12.55
N LYS A 30 4.95 -4.64 12.18
CA LYS A 30 3.57 -4.42 12.67
C LYS A 30 2.51 -4.90 11.70
N ASN A 31 2.88 -5.37 10.51
CA ASN A 31 1.96 -5.73 9.42
C ASN A 31 0.98 -4.60 9.08
N ARG A 32 1.49 -3.38 9.01
CA ARG A 32 0.67 -2.19 8.75
C ARG A 32 1.30 -1.36 7.65
N ALA A 33 0.47 -0.58 6.98
CA ALA A 33 0.90 0.32 5.91
C ALA A 33 0.17 1.65 6.04
N VAL A 34 0.81 2.71 5.56
CA VAL A 34 0.20 4.04 5.43
C VAL A 34 -0.15 4.22 3.96
N VAL A 35 -1.41 4.53 3.68
CA VAL A 35 -1.95 4.71 2.33
C VAL A 35 -2.34 6.17 2.13
N GLU A 36 -1.92 6.76 1.02
CA GLU A 36 -2.21 8.15 0.70
C GLU A 36 -3.72 8.41 0.63
N GLY A 37 -4.17 9.45 1.33
CA GLY A 37 -5.57 9.86 1.33
C GLY A 37 -6.53 8.97 2.10
N VAL A 38 -6.03 7.99 2.85
CA VAL A 38 -6.85 7.00 3.54
C VAL A 38 -6.51 6.98 5.03
N ASN A 39 -7.53 6.74 5.85
CA ASN A 39 -7.42 6.61 7.31
C ASN A 39 -6.77 7.83 7.98
N PHE A 40 -7.30 9.00 7.69
CA PHE A 40 -6.84 10.22 8.33
C PHE A 40 -7.12 10.19 9.82
N ILE A 41 -6.11 10.54 10.60
CA ILE A 41 -6.23 10.76 12.03
C ILE A 41 -5.96 12.23 12.33
N LYS A 42 -6.73 12.78 13.29
CA LYS A 42 -6.53 14.15 13.76
C LYS A 42 -5.56 14.14 14.92
N LYS A 43 -4.50 14.93 14.81
CA LYS A 43 -3.49 15.06 15.84
C LYS A 43 -3.44 16.49 16.34
N HIS A 44 -3.57 16.67 17.66
CA HIS A 44 -3.33 17.98 18.25
C HIS A 44 -1.84 18.25 18.28
N SER A 45 -1.45 19.36 17.67
CA SER A 45 -0.07 19.81 17.62
C SER A 45 0.16 20.93 18.61
N ARG A 46 1.18 20.81 19.44
CA ARG A 46 1.60 21.88 20.34
C ARG A 46 2.36 22.97 19.54
N PRO A 47 2.24 24.26 19.95
CA PRO A 47 3.05 25.29 19.31
C PRO A 47 4.53 24.98 19.42
N THR A 48 5.24 25.10 18.32
CA THR A 48 6.68 24.90 18.23
C THR A 48 7.28 26.00 17.36
N SER A 49 8.61 26.06 17.29
CA SER A 49 9.29 26.99 16.39
C SER A 49 8.93 26.77 14.93
N ARG A 50 8.58 25.54 14.55
CA ARG A 50 8.15 25.20 13.18
C ARG A 50 6.66 25.45 12.95
N ASN A 51 5.86 25.37 14.01
CA ASN A 51 4.42 25.57 13.95
C ASN A 51 3.97 26.36 15.19
N PRO A 52 4.24 27.66 15.21
CA PRO A 52 3.98 28.50 16.39
C PRO A 52 2.51 28.61 16.77
N LYS A 53 1.62 28.35 15.84
CA LYS A 53 0.17 28.39 16.11
C LYS A 53 -0.36 27.11 16.73
N GLY A 54 0.36 25.99 16.59
CA GLY A 54 -0.17 24.69 16.96
C GLY A 54 -1.42 24.35 16.15
N GLY A 55 -2.27 23.49 16.69
CA GLY A 55 -3.56 23.19 16.08
C GLY A 55 -3.81 21.70 15.88
N ILE A 56 -4.79 21.37 15.04
CA ILE A 56 -5.17 20.03 14.68
C ILE A 56 -4.61 19.73 13.30
N LEU A 57 -3.77 18.69 13.22
CA LEU A 57 -3.22 18.21 11.95
C LEU A 57 -3.91 16.92 11.55
N GLU A 58 -4.27 16.83 10.28
CA GLU A 58 -4.73 15.57 9.69
C GLU A 58 -3.57 14.85 9.04
N LYS A 59 -3.42 13.59 9.40
CA LYS A 59 -2.32 12.76 8.91
C LYS A 59 -2.82 11.35 8.66
N GLU A 60 -2.32 10.71 7.61
CA GLU A 60 -2.69 9.33 7.33
C GLU A 60 -2.19 8.41 8.45
N GLY A 61 -3.12 7.66 9.06
CA GLY A 61 -2.79 6.62 10.01
C GLY A 61 -2.49 5.30 9.29
N SER A 62 -1.87 4.38 10.00
CA SER A 62 -1.57 3.06 9.44
C SER A 62 -2.82 2.17 9.40
N ILE A 63 -2.84 1.29 8.40
CA ILE A 63 -3.92 0.30 8.20
C ILE A 63 -3.28 -1.08 8.19
N GLU A 64 -3.96 -2.07 8.76
CA GLU A 64 -3.49 -3.45 8.70
C GLU A 64 -3.41 -3.93 7.25
N LEU A 65 -2.34 -4.64 6.91
CA LEU A 65 -2.14 -5.15 5.56
C LEU A 65 -3.24 -6.12 5.13
N SER A 66 -3.84 -6.85 6.07
CA SER A 66 -4.97 -7.75 5.80
C SER A 66 -6.22 -7.02 5.32
N ASN A 67 -6.31 -5.71 5.58
CA ASN A 67 -7.43 -4.87 5.13
C ASN A 67 -7.19 -4.26 3.75
N LEU A 68 -6.08 -4.59 3.10
CA LEU A 68 -5.69 -4.03 1.82
C LEU A 68 -5.58 -5.12 0.76
N MET A 69 -5.97 -4.79 -0.46
CA MET A 69 -5.70 -5.61 -1.65
C MET A 69 -5.01 -4.77 -2.70
N ILE A 70 -4.08 -5.36 -3.43
CA ILE A 70 -3.47 -4.69 -4.57
C ILE A 70 -4.53 -4.45 -5.65
N PHE A 71 -4.52 -3.24 -6.21
CA PHE A 71 -5.38 -2.90 -7.33
C PHE A 71 -4.56 -3.00 -8.61
N CYS A 72 -5.01 -3.85 -9.52
CA CYS A 72 -4.37 -4.00 -10.82
C CYS A 72 -4.96 -2.99 -11.80
N SER A 73 -4.13 -2.04 -12.26
CA SER A 73 -4.57 -1.03 -13.22
C SER A 73 -4.85 -1.63 -14.60
N LYS A 74 -4.21 -2.75 -14.93
CA LYS A 74 -4.38 -3.40 -16.25
C LYS A 74 -5.74 -4.07 -16.40
N CYS A 75 -6.23 -4.72 -15.35
CA CYS A 75 -7.59 -5.30 -15.37
C CYS A 75 -8.60 -4.49 -14.57
N SER A 76 -8.19 -3.34 -14.03
CA SER A 76 -9.04 -2.40 -13.28
C SER A 76 -9.84 -3.05 -12.17
N SER A 77 -9.21 -3.93 -11.40
CA SER A 77 -9.87 -4.61 -10.30
C SER A 77 -8.91 -4.94 -9.17
N PRO A 78 -9.42 -5.07 -7.93
CA PRO A 78 -8.59 -5.56 -6.84
C PRO A 78 -8.24 -7.03 -7.08
N THR A 79 -7.02 -7.38 -6.76
CA THR A 79 -6.52 -8.73 -7.00
C THR A 79 -5.53 -9.14 -5.94
N LYS A 80 -5.28 -10.43 -5.85
CA LYS A 80 -4.18 -10.97 -5.06
C LYS A 80 -2.94 -11.06 -5.93
N VAL A 81 -1.78 -10.97 -5.28
CA VAL A 81 -0.50 -11.12 -5.96
C VAL A 81 -0.15 -12.59 -6.07
N SER A 82 0.23 -13.01 -7.26
CA SER A 82 0.87 -14.28 -7.50
C SER A 82 2.31 -14.01 -7.94
N TYR A 83 3.13 -15.05 -7.98
CA TYR A 83 4.53 -14.91 -8.37
C TYR A 83 4.84 -15.83 -9.53
N LYS A 84 5.66 -15.32 -10.45
CA LYS A 84 6.14 -16.08 -11.59
C LYS A 84 7.66 -16.03 -11.59
N LEU A 85 8.30 -17.17 -11.84
CA LEU A 85 9.73 -17.25 -11.98
C LEU A 85 10.10 -17.02 -13.44
N LEU A 86 10.95 -16.03 -13.66
CA LEU A 86 11.47 -15.70 -15.01
C LEU A 86 12.96 -15.96 -15.04
N LYS A 87 13.42 -16.58 -16.11
CA LYS A 87 14.85 -16.72 -16.38
C LYS A 87 15.44 -15.35 -16.72
N SER A 88 16.44 -14.92 -15.95
CA SER A 88 17.12 -13.67 -16.25
C SER A 88 18.27 -13.93 -17.23
N GLY A 89 18.18 -13.40 -18.44
CA GLY A 89 19.25 -13.25 -19.42
C GLY A 89 20.19 -14.45 -19.56
N THR A 90 21.42 -14.27 -19.17
CA THR A 90 22.47 -15.30 -19.23
C THR A 90 22.64 -15.96 -17.88
N GLY A 91 22.31 -17.23 -17.76
CA GLY A 91 22.58 -18.02 -16.57
C GLY A 91 21.34 -18.70 -15.98
N ASP A 92 21.57 -19.46 -14.90
CA ASP A 92 20.56 -20.29 -14.27
C ASP A 92 19.76 -19.55 -13.19
N LYS A 93 19.94 -18.23 -13.05
CA LYS A 93 19.24 -17.44 -12.04
C LYS A 93 17.80 -17.16 -12.47
N MET A 94 16.87 -17.50 -11.59
CA MET A 94 15.45 -17.21 -11.78
C MET A 94 15.08 -15.98 -10.98
N ASN A 95 14.42 -15.01 -11.63
CA ASN A 95 13.87 -13.85 -10.95
C ASN A 95 12.39 -14.07 -10.64
N LYS A 96 12.02 -13.77 -9.40
CA LYS A 96 10.64 -13.86 -8.95
C LYS A 96 9.97 -12.52 -9.20
N VAL A 97 8.94 -12.51 -10.03
CA VAL A 97 8.18 -11.30 -10.34
C VAL A 97 6.74 -11.42 -9.83
N ARG A 98 6.18 -10.28 -9.43
CA ARG A 98 4.78 -10.23 -9.01
C ARG A 98 3.87 -10.14 -10.22
N ILE A 99 2.81 -10.91 -10.24
CA ILE A 99 1.79 -10.86 -11.28
C ILE A 99 0.40 -10.72 -10.68
N CYS A 100 -0.49 -10.13 -11.45
CA CYS A 100 -1.91 -10.08 -11.11
C CYS A 100 -2.49 -11.49 -11.25
N ARG A 101 -3.13 -11.97 -10.20
CA ARG A 101 -3.72 -13.32 -10.20
C ARG A 101 -4.91 -13.45 -11.13
N LYS A 102 -5.56 -12.33 -11.47
CA LYS A 102 -6.73 -12.33 -12.36
C LYS A 102 -6.36 -12.25 -13.82
N CYS A 103 -5.44 -11.37 -14.21
CA CYS A 103 -5.11 -11.15 -15.62
C CYS A 103 -3.72 -11.67 -16.00
N GLY A 104 -2.90 -12.08 -15.05
CA GLY A 104 -1.57 -12.61 -15.31
C GLY A 104 -0.50 -11.58 -15.69
N GLU A 105 -0.83 -10.31 -15.69
CA GLU A 105 0.11 -9.24 -16.01
C GLU A 105 1.02 -8.91 -14.84
N MET A 106 2.23 -8.45 -15.13
CA MET A 106 3.16 -8.00 -14.10
C MET A 106 2.66 -6.74 -13.42
N ILE A 107 2.84 -6.69 -12.12
CA ILE A 107 2.52 -5.53 -11.29
C ILE A 107 3.70 -5.05 -10.46
#